data_77cf1f854c4b4bc82c8a2631675187c2
#
_entry.id   77cf1f854c4b4bc82c8a2631675187c2
#
_cell.length_a   1.000
_cell.length_b   1.000
_cell.length_c   1.000
_cell.angle_alpha   90.00
_cell.angle_beta   90.00
_cell.angle_gamma   90.00
#
_symmetry.space_group_name_H-M   'P 1'
#
loop_
_entity.id
_entity.type
_entity.pdbx_description
1 polymer ?
#
loop_
_entity_poly.entity_id
_entity_poly.type
_entity_poly.pdbx_seq_one_letter_code
_entity_poly.pdbx_strand_id
1 'polypeptide(L)'
;MRLLIYGGTFNPPHLGHADALLCAAAALGADRTLVVPAGIPPHKALAEGSPSAEERLRLCELAFAEADVTPMELQREGKSYTVDTLREISRENPRAELYFLVGTDMLLYMEQWHEFRDFFSLCTLAALPRADGDMTEIERYAAHLREAYGARIEIIPKTPLPMDSTSLRAALPQRGGADKLCDAVYSEIIRRRLYGAKPDLAWLRGKTDACLKPTRIPHVRGCEETAVRLAVRWG
;
A
#
# COMPACT_ATOMS: atom_id res chain seq x y z
N MET A 1 -10.86 -22.49 1.14
CA MET A 1 -10.20 -21.32 1.76
C MET A 1 -9.92 -20.32 0.66
N ARG A 2 -10.44 -19.10 0.78
CA ARG A 2 -10.19 -17.98 -0.15
C ARG A 2 -9.00 -17.17 0.35
N LEU A 3 -7.95 -17.10 -0.45
CA LEU A 3 -6.73 -16.33 -0.15
C LEU A 3 -6.65 -15.13 -1.08
N LEU A 4 -6.81 -13.93 -0.52
CA LEU A 4 -6.67 -12.67 -1.26
C LEU A 4 -5.22 -12.18 -1.19
N ILE A 5 -4.60 -12.03 -2.35
CA ILE A 5 -3.20 -11.60 -2.52
C ILE A 5 -3.19 -10.15 -3.00
N TYR A 6 -2.40 -9.32 -2.37
CA TYR A 6 -2.22 -7.93 -2.75
C TYR A 6 -0.73 -7.62 -2.97
N GLY A 7 -0.34 -7.63 -4.23
CA GLY A 7 1.01 -7.26 -4.67
C GLY A 7 1.14 -5.75 -4.91
N GLY A 8 2.27 -5.18 -4.55
CA GLY A 8 2.52 -3.77 -4.82
C GLY A 8 3.89 -3.28 -4.39
N THR A 9 4.30 -2.15 -4.94
CA THR A 9 5.58 -1.52 -4.55
C THR A 9 5.54 -0.96 -3.13
N PHE A 10 4.37 -0.47 -2.69
CA PHE A 10 4.14 0.10 -1.35
C PHE A 10 5.22 1.10 -0.93
N ASN A 11 5.32 2.21 -1.66
CA ASN A 11 6.43 3.16 -1.52
C ASN A 11 5.95 4.60 -1.24
N PRO A 12 5.44 4.89 0.00
CA PRO A 12 5.08 3.98 1.07
C PRO A 12 3.69 3.34 0.91
N PRO A 13 3.35 2.31 1.71
CA PRO A 13 1.97 1.90 1.92
C PRO A 13 1.22 3.02 2.63
N HIS A 14 -0.07 3.22 2.29
CA HIS A 14 -0.91 4.29 2.83
C HIS A 14 -2.33 3.79 3.11
N LEU A 15 -3.15 4.61 3.75
CA LEU A 15 -4.52 4.25 4.14
C LEU A 15 -5.37 3.80 2.95
N GLY A 16 -5.17 4.36 1.74
CA GLY A 16 -5.86 3.90 0.54
C GLY A 16 -5.52 2.46 0.14
N HIS A 17 -4.28 2.00 0.37
CA HIS A 17 -3.92 0.59 0.16
C HIS A 17 -4.59 -0.32 1.19
N ALA A 18 -4.60 0.09 2.46
CA ALA A 18 -5.25 -0.69 3.52
C ALA A 18 -6.76 -0.78 3.30
N ASP A 19 -7.40 0.33 2.94
CA ASP A 19 -8.83 0.38 2.62
C ASP A 19 -9.17 -0.50 1.41
N ALA A 20 -8.35 -0.47 0.35
CA ALA A 20 -8.51 -1.33 -0.82
C ALA A 20 -8.49 -2.83 -0.44
N LEU A 21 -7.52 -3.25 0.37
CA LEU A 21 -7.41 -4.63 0.83
C LEU A 21 -8.63 -5.03 1.68
N LEU A 22 -9.03 -4.20 2.64
CA LEU A 22 -10.18 -4.46 3.51
C LEU A 22 -11.50 -4.54 2.72
N CYS A 23 -11.71 -3.63 1.78
CA CYS A 23 -12.89 -3.64 0.92
C CYS A 23 -12.97 -4.91 0.08
N ALA A 24 -11.87 -5.30 -0.54
CA ALA A 24 -11.82 -6.51 -1.35
C ALA A 24 -11.98 -7.77 -0.50
N ALA A 25 -11.32 -7.86 0.64
CA ALA A 25 -11.43 -8.98 1.56
C ALA A 25 -12.88 -9.19 2.04
N ALA A 26 -13.56 -8.11 2.42
CA ALA A 26 -14.94 -8.15 2.85
C ALA A 26 -15.90 -8.57 1.72
N ALA A 27 -15.74 -8.00 0.51
CA ALA A 27 -16.59 -8.31 -0.64
C ALA A 27 -16.44 -9.77 -1.11
N LEU A 28 -15.23 -10.31 -1.06
CA LEU A 28 -14.93 -11.68 -1.48
C LEU A 28 -15.20 -12.71 -0.37
N GLY A 29 -15.39 -12.29 0.87
CA GLY A 29 -15.40 -13.19 2.03
C GLY A 29 -14.07 -13.95 2.12
N ALA A 30 -12.95 -13.23 2.00
CA ALA A 30 -11.63 -13.84 2.06
C ALA A 30 -11.33 -14.39 3.46
N ASP A 31 -10.88 -15.64 3.52
CA ASP A 31 -10.49 -16.27 4.80
C ASP A 31 -9.13 -15.78 5.28
N ARG A 32 -8.25 -15.41 4.35
CA ARG A 32 -6.90 -14.86 4.62
C ARG A 32 -6.53 -13.81 3.59
N THR A 33 -5.71 -12.87 4.01
CA THR A 33 -5.11 -11.85 3.15
C THR A 33 -3.59 -11.93 3.20
N LEU A 34 -2.94 -11.82 2.04
CA LEU A 34 -1.49 -11.90 1.90
C LEU A 34 -0.98 -10.68 1.13
N VAL A 35 -0.18 -9.85 1.77
CA VAL A 35 0.47 -8.69 1.16
C VAL A 35 1.86 -9.08 0.69
N VAL A 36 2.18 -8.77 -0.57
CA VAL A 36 3.45 -9.10 -1.22
C VAL A 36 4.13 -7.80 -1.66
N PRO A 37 5.03 -7.22 -0.84
CA PRO A 37 5.84 -6.09 -1.27
C PRO A 37 6.75 -6.47 -2.43
N ALA A 38 6.68 -5.73 -3.54
CA ALA A 38 7.49 -6.00 -4.71
C ALA A 38 8.98 -5.81 -4.42
N GLY A 39 9.81 -6.73 -4.87
CA GLY A 39 11.26 -6.62 -4.85
C GLY A 39 11.74 -5.55 -5.83
N ILE A 40 12.16 -5.97 -7.00
CA ILE A 40 12.50 -5.06 -8.12
C ILE A 40 11.33 -5.12 -9.11
N PRO A 41 10.46 -4.08 -9.16
CA PRO A 41 9.34 -4.06 -10.09
C PRO A 41 9.82 -4.15 -11.54
N PRO A 42 9.26 -5.03 -12.39
CA PRO A 42 9.76 -5.24 -13.76
C PRO A 42 9.50 -4.06 -14.67
N HIS A 43 8.46 -3.25 -14.38
CA HIS A 43 7.96 -2.20 -15.26
C HIS A 43 8.23 -0.77 -14.75
N LYS A 44 8.77 -0.60 -13.54
CA LYS A 44 8.96 0.73 -12.93
C LYS A 44 10.19 0.74 -12.05
N ALA A 45 11.13 1.63 -12.34
CA ALA A 45 12.20 1.93 -11.40
C ALA A 45 11.61 2.57 -10.13
N LEU A 46 12.19 2.26 -8.98
CA LEU A 46 11.88 2.97 -7.76
C LEU A 46 12.30 4.43 -7.87
N ALA A 47 11.51 5.34 -7.30
CA ALA A 47 11.88 6.74 -7.24
C ALA A 47 13.21 6.91 -6.50
N GLU A 48 14.01 7.90 -6.87
CA GLU A 48 15.22 8.25 -6.14
C GLU A 48 14.90 8.54 -4.67
N GLY A 49 15.77 8.10 -3.76
CA GLY A 49 15.53 8.23 -2.32
C GLY A 49 14.47 7.28 -1.74
N SER A 50 14.03 6.28 -2.52
CA SER A 50 13.14 5.24 -1.99
C SER A 50 13.85 4.41 -0.93
N PRO A 51 13.13 3.99 0.15
CA PRO A 51 13.66 3.10 1.15
C PRO A 51 14.08 1.73 0.59
N SER A 52 14.94 1.04 1.33
CA SER A 52 15.36 -0.31 1.00
C SER A 52 14.17 -1.29 0.95
N ALA A 53 14.41 -2.48 0.42
CA ALA A 53 13.40 -3.54 0.39
C ALA A 53 12.93 -3.91 1.80
N GLU A 54 13.87 -4.04 2.75
CA GLU A 54 13.57 -4.36 4.15
C GLU A 54 12.77 -3.24 4.84
N GLU A 55 13.11 -1.99 4.56
CA GLU A 55 12.36 -0.85 5.09
C GLU A 55 10.93 -0.82 4.53
N ARG A 56 10.74 -1.10 3.25
CA ARG A 56 9.40 -1.19 2.64
C ARG A 56 8.60 -2.38 3.20
N LEU A 57 9.26 -3.53 3.43
CA LEU A 57 8.65 -4.67 4.11
C LEU A 57 8.16 -4.25 5.50
N ARG A 58 9.04 -3.61 6.28
CA ARG A 58 8.69 -3.14 7.62
C ARG A 58 7.51 -2.16 7.61
N LEU A 59 7.46 -1.25 6.64
CA LEU A 59 6.31 -0.34 6.50
C LEU A 59 5.02 -1.10 6.14
N CYS A 60 5.10 -2.16 5.32
CA CYS A 60 3.94 -3.00 5.02
C CYS A 60 3.44 -3.78 6.25
N GLU A 61 4.32 -4.35 7.06
CA GLU A 61 3.95 -5.00 8.32
C GLU A 61 3.21 -4.06 9.26
N LEU A 62 3.61 -2.79 9.30
CA LEU A 62 2.94 -1.76 10.10
C LEU A 62 1.61 -1.28 9.51
N ALA A 63 1.51 -1.23 8.17
CA ALA A 63 0.33 -0.74 7.47
C ALA A 63 -0.80 -1.79 7.42
N PHE A 64 -0.44 -3.07 7.37
CA PHE A 64 -1.35 -4.20 7.17
C PHE A 64 -1.31 -5.15 8.36
N ALA A 65 -1.47 -4.61 9.57
CA ALA A 65 -1.30 -5.38 10.82
C ALA A 65 -2.22 -6.61 10.95
N GLU A 66 -3.34 -6.65 10.22
CA GLU A 66 -4.30 -7.77 10.22
C GLU A 66 -4.12 -8.73 9.03
N ALA A 67 -3.13 -8.48 8.17
CA ALA A 67 -2.81 -9.32 7.03
C ALA A 67 -1.45 -10.00 7.21
N ASP A 68 -1.29 -11.16 6.60
CA ASP A 68 0.03 -11.75 6.46
C ASP A 68 0.86 -10.91 5.47
N VAL A 69 2.10 -10.61 5.80
CA VAL A 69 3.04 -9.92 4.90
C VAL A 69 4.21 -10.85 4.60
N THR A 70 4.50 -11.10 3.33
CA THR A 70 5.57 -12.03 2.95
C THR A 70 6.73 -11.30 2.26
N PRO A 71 8.00 -11.63 2.60
CA PRO A 71 9.18 -11.10 1.92
C PRO A 71 9.54 -11.83 0.63
N MET A 72 8.71 -12.75 0.11
CA MET A 72 9.09 -13.69 -0.95
C MET A 72 9.68 -13.03 -2.20
N GLU A 73 9.13 -11.89 -2.65
CA GLU A 73 9.69 -11.16 -3.79
C GLU A 73 10.98 -10.40 -3.45
N LEU A 74 11.17 -10.02 -2.18
CA LEU A 74 12.37 -9.33 -1.72
C LEU A 74 13.56 -10.26 -1.59
N GLN A 75 13.32 -11.56 -1.41
CA GLN A 75 14.33 -12.62 -1.30
C GLN A 75 14.74 -13.21 -2.66
N ARG A 76 13.99 -12.85 -3.72
CA ARG A 76 14.24 -13.34 -5.08
C ARG A 76 15.29 -12.46 -5.78
N GLU A 77 16.28 -13.07 -6.39
CA GLU A 77 17.25 -12.36 -7.21
C GLU A 77 16.62 -11.88 -8.53
N GLY A 78 16.94 -10.64 -8.92
CA GLY A 78 16.47 -10.06 -10.17
C GLY A 78 15.04 -9.51 -10.11
N LYS A 79 14.40 -9.45 -11.30
CA LYS A 79 13.03 -8.95 -11.42
C LYS A 79 12.03 -9.96 -10.89
N SER A 80 11.06 -9.50 -10.11
CA SER A 80 9.97 -10.33 -9.61
C SER A 80 8.75 -10.17 -10.51
N TYR A 81 8.33 -11.28 -11.13
CA TYR A 81 7.10 -11.31 -11.93
C TYR A 81 5.96 -11.90 -11.10
N THR A 82 4.80 -11.29 -11.19
CA THR A 82 3.62 -11.70 -10.40
C THR A 82 3.20 -13.15 -10.68
N VAL A 83 3.36 -13.62 -11.92
CA VAL A 83 3.05 -15.01 -12.28
C VAL A 83 3.88 -16.02 -11.50
N ASP A 84 5.18 -15.76 -11.28
CA ASP A 84 6.06 -16.63 -10.51
C ASP A 84 5.69 -16.63 -9.03
N THR A 85 5.33 -15.46 -8.51
CA THR A 85 4.82 -15.30 -7.15
C THR A 85 3.52 -16.11 -6.95
N LEU A 86 2.58 -16.03 -7.89
CA LEU A 86 1.35 -16.81 -7.82
C LEU A 86 1.59 -18.33 -7.94
N ARG A 87 2.54 -18.77 -8.78
CA ARG A 87 2.92 -20.17 -8.88
C ARG A 87 3.47 -20.71 -7.55
N GLU A 88 4.29 -19.91 -6.87
CA GLU A 88 4.86 -20.26 -5.56
C GLU A 88 3.76 -20.34 -4.50
N ILE A 89 2.92 -19.31 -4.38
CA ILE A 89 1.79 -19.28 -3.44
C ILE A 89 0.82 -20.45 -3.71
N SER A 90 0.55 -20.78 -4.97
CA SER A 90 -0.32 -21.89 -5.35
C SER A 90 0.22 -23.26 -4.91
N ARG A 91 1.55 -23.46 -5.02
CA ARG A 91 2.19 -24.71 -4.54
C ARG A 91 2.13 -24.83 -3.02
N GLU A 92 2.31 -23.71 -2.30
CA GLU A 92 2.23 -23.68 -0.85
C GLU A 92 0.79 -23.83 -0.33
N ASN A 93 -0.20 -23.44 -1.13
CA ASN A 93 -1.62 -23.44 -0.76
C ASN A 93 -2.49 -24.21 -1.76
N PRO A 94 -2.26 -25.55 -1.98
CA PRO A 94 -2.86 -26.29 -3.10
C PRO A 94 -4.38 -26.46 -3.02
N ARG A 95 -5.00 -26.14 -1.87
CA ARG A 95 -6.45 -26.20 -1.66
C ARG A 95 -7.09 -24.81 -1.53
N ALA A 96 -6.33 -23.74 -1.75
CA ALA A 96 -6.85 -22.39 -1.69
C ALA A 96 -7.36 -21.92 -3.06
N GLU A 97 -8.46 -21.21 -3.05
CA GLU A 97 -8.88 -20.37 -4.17
C GLU A 97 -8.12 -19.04 -4.07
N LEU A 98 -7.26 -18.78 -5.05
CA LEU A 98 -6.43 -17.58 -5.06
C LEU A 98 -7.19 -16.44 -5.74
N TYR A 99 -7.19 -15.28 -5.08
CA TYR A 99 -7.66 -14.01 -5.61
C TYR A 99 -6.50 -13.04 -5.64
N PHE A 100 -6.34 -12.28 -6.73
CA PHE A 100 -5.30 -11.27 -6.84
C PHE A 100 -5.92 -9.88 -7.02
N LEU A 101 -5.64 -8.96 -6.09
CA LEU A 101 -6.19 -7.62 -6.06
C LEU A 101 -5.48 -6.71 -7.07
N VAL A 102 -6.26 -6.09 -7.95
CA VAL A 102 -5.78 -5.12 -8.94
C VAL A 102 -6.65 -3.87 -8.96
N GLY A 103 -6.04 -2.71 -9.10
CA GLY A 103 -6.76 -1.47 -9.43
C GLY A 103 -7.02 -1.35 -10.92
N THR A 104 -7.83 -0.35 -11.31
CA THR A 104 -8.19 -0.07 -12.71
C THR A 104 -6.99 -0.03 -13.64
N ASP A 105 -5.96 0.75 -13.31
CA ASP A 105 -4.74 0.92 -14.11
C ASP A 105 -4.00 -0.39 -14.35
N MET A 106 -3.92 -1.25 -13.34
CA MET A 106 -3.26 -2.55 -13.46
C MET A 106 -4.08 -3.55 -14.26
N LEU A 107 -5.42 -3.52 -14.12
CA LEU A 107 -6.32 -4.34 -14.92
C LEU A 107 -6.19 -4.01 -16.40
N LEU A 108 -6.23 -2.72 -16.77
CA LEU A 108 -6.13 -2.25 -18.15
C LEU A 108 -4.76 -2.53 -18.79
N TYR A 109 -3.74 -2.73 -17.98
CA TYR A 109 -2.38 -3.06 -18.42
C TYR A 109 -2.07 -4.55 -18.38
N MET A 110 -3.03 -5.41 -18.00
CA MET A 110 -2.84 -6.84 -17.70
C MET A 110 -2.22 -7.63 -18.87
N GLU A 111 -2.63 -7.38 -20.10
CA GLU A 111 -2.13 -8.08 -21.29
C GLU A 111 -0.64 -7.81 -21.61
N GLN A 112 -0.03 -6.82 -20.95
CA GLN A 112 1.40 -6.50 -21.06
C GLN A 112 2.24 -7.15 -19.95
N TRP A 113 1.59 -7.87 -19.02
CA TRP A 113 2.31 -8.55 -17.96
C TRP A 113 3.00 -9.80 -18.50
N HIS A 114 4.13 -10.12 -17.89
CA HIS A 114 4.87 -11.33 -18.22
C HIS A 114 4.00 -12.58 -18.00
N GLU A 115 3.88 -13.39 -19.03
CA GLU A 115 3.07 -14.62 -19.04
C GLU A 115 1.63 -14.38 -18.52
N PHE A 116 1.00 -13.29 -18.93
CA PHE A 116 -0.33 -12.89 -18.44
C PHE A 116 -1.41 -13.96 -18.64
N ARG A 117 -1.28 -14.83 -19.64
CA ARG A 117 -2.24 -15.92 -19.90
C ARG A 117 -2.20 -16.98 -18.81
N ASP A 118 -1.01 -17.32 -18.33
CA ASP A 118 -0.82 -18.28 -17.25
C ASP A 118 -1.41 -17.74 -15.94
N PHE A 119 -1.33 -16.44 -15.76
CA PHE A 119 -1.93 -15.75 -14.63
C PHE A 119 -3.41 -16.08 -14.44
N PHE A 120 -4.21 -16.08 -15.53
CA PHE A 120 -5.65 -16.37 -15.48
C PHE A 120 -5.99 -17.81 -15.09
N SER A 121 -5.06 -18.74 -15.27
CA SER A 121 -5.21 -20.12 -14.81
C SER A 121 -4.97 -20.28 -13.30
N LEU A 122 -4.15 -19.40 -12.71
CA LEU A 122 -3.68 -19.51 -11.34
C LEU A 122 -4.62 -18.85 -10.31
N CYS A 123 -5.28 -17.75 -10.69
CA CYS A 123 -6.13 -17.00 -9.73
C CYS A 123 -7.36 -16.37 -10.38
N THR A 124 -8.25 -15.88 -9.54
CA THR A 124 -9.33 -14.96 -9.92
C THR A 124 -8.84 -13.53 -9.67
N LEU A 125 -9.01 -12.63 -10.64
CA LEU A 125 -8.75 -11.21 -10.44
C LEU A 125 -9.84 -10.60 -9.57
N ALA A 126 -9.45 -9.86 -8.55
CA ALA A 126 -10.32 -8.97 -7.80
C ALA A 126 -10.07 -7.54 -8.29
N ALA A 127 -10.94 -7.03 -9.16
CA ALA A 127 -10.78 -5.73 -9.77
C ALA A 127 -11.49 -4.65 -8.94
N LEU A 128 -10.74 -3.61 -8.56
CA LEU A 128 -11.21 -2.52 -7.72
C LEU A 128 -11.07 -1.18 -8.44
N PRO A 129 -12.13 -0.33 -8.52
CA PRO A 129 -12.01 1.00 -9.10
C PRO A 129 -11.08 1.88 -8.27
N ARG A 130 -10.28 2.72 -8.93
CA ARG A 130 -9.45 3.72 -8.25
C ARG A 130 -10.13 5.05 -8.05
N ALA A 131 -11.07 5.37 -8.95
CA ALA A 131 -11.84 6.60 -8.90
C ALA A 131 -13.31 6.34 -9.24
N ASP A 132 -14.16 7.27 -8.82
CA ASP A 132 -15.55 7.26 -9.25
C ASP A 132 -15.60 7.45 -10.77
N GLY A 133 -16.28 6.54 -11.46
CA GLY A 133 -16.36 6.52 -12.93
C GLY A 133 -15.54 5.43 -13.61
N ASP A 134 -14.59 4.80 -12.91
CA ASP A 134 -13.78 3.69 -13.46
C ASP A 134 -14.60 2.43 -13.74
N MET A 135 -15.79 2.28 -13.13
CA MET A 135 -16.58 1.05 -13.21
C MET A 135 -16.92 0.63 -14.64
N THR A 136 -17.36 1.56 -15.48
CA THR A 136 -17.70 1.25 -16.88
C THR A 136 -16.49 0.72 -17.66
N GLU A 137 -15.32 1.27 -17.41
CA GLU A 137 -14.07 0.84 -18.07
C GLU A 137 -13.63 -0.52 -17.55
N ILE A 138 -13.71 -0.75 -16.23
CA ILE A 138 -13.43 -2.05 -15.59
C ILE A 138 -14.37 -3.13 -16.17
N GLU A 139 -15.67 -2.88 -16.21
CA GLU A 139 -16.66 -3.82 -16.72
C GLU A 139 -16.40 -4.19 -18.19
N ARG A 140 -16.14 -3.19 -19.02
CA ARG A 140 -15.82 -3.38 -20.43
C ARG A 140 -14.55 -4.23 -20.61
N TYR A 141 -13.50 -3.90 -19.89
CA TYR A 141 -12.22 -4.61 -20.02
C TYR A 141 -12.26 -5.99 -19.38
N ALA A 142 -12.98 -6.15 -18.28
CA ALA A 142 -13.24 -7.47 -17.68
C ALA A 142 -14.03 -8.39 -18.63
N ALA A 143 -15.03 -7.85 -19.35
CA ALA A 143 -15.73 -8.62 -20.38
C ALA A 143 -14.79 -9.08 -21.50
N HIS A 144 -13.92 -8.18 -21.98
CA HIS A 144 -12.89 -8.53 -22.97
C HIS A 144 -11.98 -9.66 -22.47
N LEU A 145 -11.43 -9.56 -21.26
CA LEU A 145 -10.53 -10.58 -20.72
C LEU A 145 -11.23 -11.93 -20.50
N ARG A 146 -12.51 -11.92 -20.11
CA ARG A 146 -13.32 -13.15 -19.99
C ARG A 146 -13.52 -13.82 -21.35
N GLU A 147 -13.89 -13.05 -22.36
CA GLU A 147 -14.15 -13.54 -23.72
C GLU A 147 -12.86 -14.04 -24.40
N ALA A 148 -11.80 -13.22 -24.36
CA ALA A 148 -10.56 -13.51 -25.09
C ALA A 148 -9.69 -14.60 -24.42
N TYR A 149 -9.72 -14.69 -23.10
CA TYR A 149 -8.76 -15.53 -22.34
C TYR A 149 -9.42 -16.45 -21.30
N GLY A 150 -10.73 -16.42 -21.14
CA GLY A 150 -11.42 -17.21 -20.11
C GLY A 150 -11.08 -16.74 -18.66
N ALA A 151 -10.66 -15.48 -18.50
CA ALA A 151 -10.26 -14.95 -17.21
C ALA A 151 -11.42 -14.97 -16.20
N ARG A 152 -11.10 -15.35 -14.95
CA ARG A 152 -12.03 -15.23 -13.84
C ARG A 152 -11.82 -13.88 -13.19
N ILE A 153 -12.86 -13.05 -13.13
CA ILE A 153 -12.77 -11.68 -12.62
C ILE A 153 -13.98 -11.37 -11.74
N GLU A 154 -13.71 -10.99 -10.49
CA GLU A 154 -14.68 -10.44 -9.55
C GLU A 154 -14.49 -8.93 -9.48
N ILE A 155 -15.55 -8.17 -9.77
CA ILE A 155 -15.51 -6.71 -9.72
C ILE A 155 -16.01 -6.28 -8.35
N ILE A 156 -15.20 -5.52 -7.62
CA ILE A 156 -15.53 -5.00 -6.30
C ILE A 156 -16.19 -3.62 -6.48
N PRO A 157 -17.50 -3.48 -6.18
CA PRO A 157 -18.24 -2.25 -6.47
C PRO A 157 -18.04 -1.19 -5.38
N LYS A 158 -16.78 -0.94 -5.00
CA LYS A 158 -16.44 0.05 -3.99
C LYS A 158 -15.12 0.73 -4.33
N THR A 159 -15.15 2.05 -4.43
CA THR A 159 -13.96 2.87 -4.61
C THR A 159 -13.25 3.04 -3.26
N PRO A 160 -11.96 2.65 -3.14
CA PRO A 160 -11.19 2.88 -1.94
C PRO A 160 -10.85 4.36 -1.77
N LEU A 161 -10.29 4.71 -0.61
CA LEU A 161 -9.84 6.08 -0.33
C LEU A 161 -8.86 6.56 -1.43
N PRO A 162 -9.17 7.71 -2.09
CA PRO A 162 -8.37 8.21 -3.21
C PRO A 162 -7.02 8.74 -2.71
N MET A 163 -5.97 7.96 -2.87
CA MET A 163 -4.62 8.30 -2.44
C MET A 163 -3.58 7.71 -3.41
N ASP A 164 -2.45 8.39 -3.53
CA ASP A 164 -1.31 7.88 -4.29
C ASP A 164 0.01 8.13 -3.55
N SER A 165 0.94 7.17 -3.68
CA SER A 165 2.24 7.24 -3.01
C SER A 165 3.14 8.35 -3.56
N THR A 166 2.92 8.84 -4.79
CA THR A 166 3.76 9.89 -5.39
C THR A 166 3.48 11.23 -4.74
N SER A 167 2.22 11.63 -4.66
CA SER A 167 1.80 12.84 -3.94
C SER A 167 2.20 12.79 -2.47
N LEU A 168 2.08 11.60 -1.85
CA LEU A 168 2.47 11.41 -0.47
C LEU A 168 3.98 11.61 -0.26
N ARG A 169 4.84 11.02 -1.12
CA ARG A 169 6.29 11.25 -1.06
C ARG A 169 6.65 12.72 -1.23
N ALA A 170 5.94 13.46 -2.06
CA ALA A 170 6.16 14.91 -2.22
C ALA A 170 5.74 15.73 -0.98
N ALA A 171 4.73 15.28 -0.25
CA ALA A 171 4.23 15.96 0.94
C ALA A 171 5.11 15.75 2.19
N LEU A 172 5.71 14.56 2.35
CA LEU A 172 6.49 14.18 3.54
C LEU A 172 7.64 15.15 3.89
N PRO A 173 8.48 15.63 2.95
CA PRO A 173 9.53 16.62 3.23
C PRO A 173 8.95 17.99 3.63
N GLN A 174 7.68 18.24 3.28
CA GLN A 174 6.95 19.50 3.55
C GLN A 174 6.08 19.41 4.82
N ARG A 175 6.36 18.45 5.71
CA ARG A 175 5.62 18.20 6.97
C ARG A 175 4.16 17.75 6.75
N GLY A 176 3.81 17.26 5.57
CA GLY A 176 2.46 16.77 5.25
C GLY A 176 2.37 15.25 5.25
N GLY A 177 1.15 14.72 5.01
CA GLY A 177 0.91 13.31 4.78
C GLY A 177 0.68 12.46 6.04
N ALA A 178 0.70 13.06 7.23
CA ALA A 178 0.37 12.35 8.47
C ALA A 178 -1.06 11.79 8.48
N ASP A 179 -1.98 12.50 7.86
CA ASP A 179 -3.40 12.14 7.69
C ASP A 179 -3.65 11.00 6.69
N LYS A 180 -2.64 10.66 5.89
CA LYS A 180 -2.72 9.63 4.84
C LYS A 180 -2.06 8.31 5.22
N LEU A 181 -1.46 8.26 6.39
CA LEU A 181 -0.74 7.10 6.92
C LEU A 181 -1.33 6.68 8.27
N CYS A 182 -1.28 5.40 8.58
CA CYS A 182 -1.52 5.00 9.96
C CYS A 182 -0.37 5.49 10.85
N ASP A 183 -0.67 5.72 12.11
CA ASP A 183 0.29 6.25 13.09
C ASP A 183 1.60 5.47 13.17
N ALA A 184 1.52 4.14 13.07
CA ALA A 184 2.69 3.27 13.14
C ALA A 184 3.63 3.48 11.95
N VAL A 185 3.07 3.58 10.73
CA VAL A 185 3.84 3.85 9.50
C VAL A 185 4.43 5.25 9.54
N TYR A 186 3.63 6.26 9.90
CA TYR A 186 4.14 7.63 9.97
C TYR A 186 5.24 7.78 11.01
N SER A 187 5.08 7.21 12.20
CA SER A 187 6.10 7.21 13.25
C SER A 187 7.41 6.57 12.77
N GLU A 188 7.33 5.44 12.06
CA GLU A 188 8.50 4.74 11.54
C GLU A 188 9.20 5.56 10.46
N ILE A 189 8.45 6.18 9.54
CA ILE A 189 8.98 7.09 8.52
C ILE A 189 9.74 8.26 9.17
N ILE A 190 9.16 8.92 10.17
CA ILE A 190 9.80 10.04 10.87
C ILE A 190 11.04 9.58 11.65
N ARG A 191 10.93 8.47 12.38
CA ARG A 191 12.02 7.92 13.19
C ARG A 191 13.24 7.57 12.35
N ARG A 192 13.04 6.99 11.17
CA ARG A 192 14.10 6.59 10.24
C ARG A 192 14.47 7.65 9.21
N ARG A 193 13.78 8.80 9.21
CA ARG A 193 13.95 9.89 8.24
C ARG A 193 13.78 9.42 6.78
N LEU A 194 12.88 8.45 6.56
CA LEU A 194 12.60 7.94 5.22
C LEU A 194 11.96 9.05 4.37
N TYR A 195 12.19 9.04 3.07
CA TYR A 195 11.66 10.01 2.11
C TYR A 195 12.03 11.48 2.41
N GLY A 196 13.07 11.73 3.20
CA GLY A 196 13.38 13.09 3.66
C GLY A 196 12.27 13.71 4.53
N ALA A 197 11.41 12.88 5.11
CA ALA A 197 10.25 13.32 5.87
C ALA A 197 10.62 14.20 7.06
N LYS A 198 9.82 15.25 7.26
CA LYS A 198 9.85 16.11 8.44
C LYS A 198 8.55 15.91 9.20
N PRO A 199 8.57 15.87 10.55
CA PRO A 199 7.36 15.63 11.32
C PRO A 199 6.32 16.74 11.11
N ASP A 200 5.07 16.36 10.90
CA ASP A 200 3.92 17.26 11.00
C ASP A 200 3.82 17.76 12.45
N LEU A 201 3.79 19.06 12.62
CA LEU A 201 3.83 19.68 13.97
C LEU A 201 2.53 19.46 14.73
N ALA A 202 1.38 19.43 14.05
CA ALA A 202 0.10 19.18 14.68
C ALA A 202 -0.01 17.71 15.15
N TRP A 203 0.41 16.77 14.31
CA TRP A 203 0.51 15.37 14.68
C TRP A 203 1.47 15.15 15.87
N LEU A 204 2.68 15.75 15.82
CA LEU A 204 3.67 15.63 16.89
C LEU A 204 3.14 16.20 18.22
N ARG A 205 2.47 17.36 18.17
CA ARG A 205 1.81 17.95 19.35
C ARG A 205 0.74 17.02 19.93
N GLY A 206 -0.12 16.47 19.07
CA GLY A 206 -1.14 15.51 19.52
C GLY A 206 -0.55 14.30 20.23
N LYS A 207 0.54 13.73 19.69
CA LYS A 207 1.26 12.61 20.33
C LYS A 207 1.90 13.01 21.65
N THR A 208 2.51 14.18 21.71
CA THR A 208 3.12 14.72 22.96
C THR A 208 2.03 14.92 24.03
N ASP A 209 0.93 15.56 23.67
CA ASP A 209 -0.18 15.85 24.60
C ASP A 209 -0.78 14.55 25.16
N ALA A 210 -0.94 13.51 24.31
CA ALA A 210 -1.46 12.22 24.74
C ALA A 210 -0.55 11.50 25.77
N CYS A 211 0.74 11.82 25.80
CA CYS A 211 1.71 11.26 26.75
C CYS A 211 1.84 12.09 28.04
N LEU A 212 1.22 13.27 28.11
CA LEU A 212 1.37 14.20 29.23
C LEU A 212 0.15 14.19 30.15
N LYS A 213 0.39 14.47 31.44
CA LYS A 213 -0.70 14.86 32.35
C LYS A 213 -1.30 16.19 31.88
N PRO A 214 -2.64 16.39 31.89
CA PRO A 214 -3.27 17.63 31.42
C PRO A 214 -2.67 18.92 32.00
N THR A 215 -2.26 18.88 33.26
CA THR A 215 -1.63 20.04 33.96
C THR A 215 -0.26 20.43 33.40
N ARG A 216 0.41 19.55 32.66
CA ARG A 216 1.73 19.79 32.05
C ARG A 216 1.66 20.37 30.65
N ILE A 217 0.54 20.21 29.96
CA ILE A 217 0.36 20.65 28.57
C ILE A 217 0.64 22.14 28.40
N PRO A 218 0.07 23.06 29.24
CA PRO A 218 0.35 24.49 29.10
C PRO A 218 1.84 24.85 29.23
N HIS A 219 2.55 24.21 30.15
CA HIS A 219 3.99 24.40 30.32
C HIS A 219 4.78 23.98 29.06
N VAL A 220 4.51 22.84 28.52
CA VAL A 220 5.18 22.33 27.29
C VAL A 220 4.90 23.24 26.11
N ARG A 221 3.66 23.76 25.96
CA ARG A 221 3.31 24.73 24.93
C ARG A 221 4.10 26.04 25.08
N GLY A 222 4.22 26.55 26.28
CA GLY A 222 5.03 27.75 26.56
C GLY A 222 6.52 27.56 26.25
N CYS A 223 7.07 26.38 26.50
CA CYS A 223 8.44 26.01 26.07
C CYS A 223 8.58 25.99 24.55
N GLU A 224 7.63 25.38 23.83
CA GLU A 224 7.61 25.35 22.38
C GLU A 224 7.58 26.76 21.78
N GLU A 225 6.65 27.62 22.24
CA GLU A 225 6.52 29.00 21.78
C GLU A 225 7.80 29.82 22.04
N THR A 226 8.44 29.57 23.18
CA THR A 226 9.69 30.24 23.53
C THR A 226 10.82 29.79 22.61
N ALA A 227 10.94 28.48 22.34
CA ALA A 227 11.93 27.94 21.43
C ALA A 227 11.76 28.50 20.00
N VAL A 228 10.53 28.59 19.51
CA VAL A 228 10.22 29.18 18.18
C VAL A 228 10.65 30.64 18.14
N ARG A 229 10.31 31.46 19.18
CA ARG A 229 10.71 32.87 19.25
C ARG A 229 12.23 33.04 19.25
N LEU A 230 12.95 32.18 19.97
CA LEU A 230 14.41 32.23 20.01
C LEU A 230 15.02 31.84 18.66
N ALA A 231 14.51 30.80 17.99
CA ALA A 231 14.95 30.39 16.66
C ALA A 231 14.73 31.50 15.61
N VAL A 232 13.59 32.19 15.64
CA VAL A 232 13.33 33.33 14.74
C VAL A 232 14.28 34.52 15.02
N ARG A 233 14.66 34.71 16.27
CA ARG A 233 15.53 35.85 16.65
C ARG A 233 17.01 35.64 16.39
N TRP A 234 17.46 34.40 16.49
CA TRP A 234 18.90 34.08 16.48
C TRP A 234 19.36 33.16 15.34
N GLY A 235 18.43 32.71 14.45
CA GLY A 235 18.69 31.81 13.34
C GLY A 235 18.61 30.36 13.78
#